data_66f0606406d62cf1f1a392d14893b52a
#
_entry.id   66f0606406d62cf1f1a392d14893b52a
#
_cell.length_a   1.000
_cell.length_b   1.000
_cell.length_c   1.000
_cell.angle_alpha   90.00
_cell.angle_beta   90.00
_cell.angle_gamma   90.00
#
_symmetry.space_group_name_H-M   'P 1'
#
loop_
_entity.id
_entity.type
_entity.pdbx_description
1 polymer ?
#
loop_
_entity_poly.entity_id
_entity_poly.type
_entity_poly.pdbx_seq_one_letter_code
_entity_poly.pdbx_strand_id
1 'polypeptide(L)' 'MEVHVNNKLYAVQPGSTVSALLQFIQIPSTKGIAVAINNFVVPKQRWEHHALQPDDHITIIKATQGG' A
#
# COMPACT_ATOMS: atom_id res chain seq x y z
N MET A 1 1.95 -11.95 8.85
CA MET A 1 2.69 -10.79 9.38
C MET A 1 1.76 -9.59 9.46
N GLU A 2 2.15 -8.60 10.21
CA GLU A 2 1.33 -7.41 10.38
C GLU A 2 2.01 -6.21 9.74
N VAL A 3 1.18 -5.37 9.12
CA VAL A 3 1.64 -4.11 8.55
C VAL A 3 0.68 -3.00 8.96
N HIS A 4 1.16 -1.77 8.94
CA HIS A 4 0.34 -0.61 9.28
C HIS A 4 -0.02 0.11 7.97
N VAL A 5 -1.31 0.35 7.77
CA VAL A 5 -1.78 1.08 6.61
C VAL A 5 -2.60 2.26 7.10
N ASN A 6 -2.09 3.46 6.88
CA ASN A 6 -2.75 4.69 7.33
C ASN A 6 -3.17 4.60 8.80
N ASN A 7 -2.24 4.16 9.65
CA ASN A 7 -2.44 4.00 11.09
C ASN A 7 -3.40 2.88 11.48
N LYS A 8 -3.70 1.98 10.57
CA LYS A 8 -4.55 0.84 10.84
C LYS A 8 -3.74 -0.42 10.66
N LEU A 9 -3.88 -1.37 11.57
CA LEU A 9 -3.11 -2.60 11.55
C LEU A 9 -3.83 -3.65 10.71
N TYR A 10 -3.10 -4.28 9.80
CA TYR A 10 -3.63 -5.36 8.97
C TYR A 10 -2.73 -6.57 9.07
N ALA A 11 -3.35 -7.74 9.16
CA ALA A 11 -2.63 -9.00 9.08
C ALA A 11 -2.61 -9.46 7.62
N VAL A 12 -1.43 -9.68 7.08
CA VAL A 12 -1.26 -10.12 5.70
C VAL A 12 -0.30 -11.29 5.66
N GLN A 13 -0.31 -12.02 4.57
CA GLN A 13 0.57 -13.17 4.44
C GLN A 13 2.00 -12.71 4.15
N PRO A 14 2.99 -13.43 4.71
CA PRO A 14 4.38 -13.12 4.39
C PRO A 14 4.61 -13.18 2.88
N GLY A 15 5.36 -12.22 2.38
CA GLY A 15 5.62 -12.15 0.95
C GLY A 15 4.58 -11.43 0.14
N SER A 16 3.52 -10.93 0.79
CA SER A 16 2.51 -10.14 0.10
C SER A 16 3.14 -8.90 -0.54
N THR A 17 2.68 -8.56 -1.73
CA THR A 17 3.14 -7.36 -2.42
C THR A 17 2.23 -6.19 -2.14
N VAL A 18 2.69 -5.00 -2.53
CA VAL A 18 1.85 -3.80 -2.44
C VAL A 18 0.54 -4.02 -3.20
N SER A 19 0.64 -4.58 -4.40
CA SER A 19 -0.55 -4.83 -5.22
C SER A 19 -1.53 -5.75 -4.52
N ALA A 20 -1.04 -6.83 -3.91
CA ALA A 20 -1.89 -7.76 -3.16
C ALA A 20 -2.54 -7.07 -1.97
N LEU A 21 -1.80 -6.21 -1.27
CA LEU A 21 -2.35 -5.47 -0.15
C LEU A 21 -3.50 -4.57 -0.58
N LEU A 22 -3.32 -3.85 -1.69
CA LEU A 22 -4.37 -2.95 -2.18
C LEU A 22 -5.65 -3.72 -2.53
N GLN A 23 -5.50 -4.92 -3.08
CA GLN A 23 -6.67 -5.77 -3.34
C GLN A 23 -7.31 -6.24 -2.05
N PHE A 24 -6.49 -6.61 -1.08
CA PHE A 24 -6.98 -7.11 0.20
C PHE A 24 -7.82 -6.08 0.94
N ILE A 25 -7.40 -4.81 0.92
CA ILE A 25 -8.14 -3.75 1.60
C ILE A 25 -9.22 -3.14 0.71
N GLN A 26 -9.41 -3.69 -0.47
CA GLN A 26 -10.52 -3.35 -1.36
C GLN A 26 -10.51 -1.89 -1.80
N ILE A 27 -9.35 -1.44 -2.26
CA ILE A 27 -9.25 -0.11 -2.85
C ILE A 27 -10.01 -0.13 -4.19
N PRO A 28 -11.06 0.67 -4.36
CA PRO A 28 -11.90 0.57 -5.54
C PRO A 28 -11.19 1.00 -6.83
N SER A 29 -10.20 1.86 -6.73
CA SER A 29 -9.47 2.30 -7.91
C SER A 29 -8.06 2.68 -7.52
N THR A 30 -7.09 2.27 -8.33
CA THR A 30 -5.70 2.68 -8.11
C THR A 30 -5.34 3.97 -8.82
N LYS A 31 -6.28 4.54 -9.55
CA LYS A 31 -6.06 5.84 -10.17
C LYS A 31 -5.99 6.93 -9.13
N GLY A 32 -4.99 7.77 -9.26
CA GLY A 32 -4.87 8.93 -8.39
C GLY A 32 -4.46 8.61 -6.97
N ILE A 33 -3.92 7.42 -6.72
CA ILE A 33 -3.35 7.13 -5.41
C ILE A 33 -1.84 6.98 -5.50
N ALA A 34 -1.18 7.33 -4.41
CA ALA A 34 0.25 7.10 -4.25
C ALA A 34 0.44 6.23 -3.02
N VAL A 35 1.46 5.39 -3.06
CA VAL A 35 1.77 4.49 -1.96
C VAL A 35 3.19 4.77 -1.51
N ALA A 36 3.37 4.98 -0.22
CA ALA A 36 4.69 5.11 0.37
C ALA A 36 4.85 4.04 1.45
N ILE A 37 6.05 3.50 1.56
CA ILE A 37 6.38 2.54 2.59
C ILE A 37 7.55 3.08 3.38
N ASN A 38 7.36 3.25 4.68
CA ASN A 38 8.38 3.82 5.57
C ASN A 38 8.93 5.14 5.00
N ASN A 39 8.03 5.97 4.50
CA ASN A 39 8.32 7.31 3.95
C ASN A 39 9.01 7.31 2.60
N PHE A 40 9.05 6.17 1.92
CA PHE A 40 9.59 6.09 0.55
C PHE A 40 8.46 5.77 -0.41
N VAL A 41 8.30 6.60 -1.43
CA VAL A 41 7.26 6.39 -2.44
C VAL A 41 7.61 5.16 -3.29
N VAL A 42 6.63 4.28 -3.47
CA VAL A 42 6.79 3.10 -4.31
C VAL A 42 6.09 3.39 -5.64
N PRO A 43 6.83 3.47 -6.74
CA PRO A 43 6.20 3.72 -8.04
C PRO A 43 5.21 2.61 -8.39
N LYS A 44 4.16 2.99 -9.08
CA LYS A 44 3.09 2.06 -9.44
C LYS A 44 3.62 0.84 -10.19
N GLN A 45 4.65 1.04 -11.01
CA GLN A 45 5.25 -0.05 -11.78
C GLN A 45 5.86 -1.12 -10.88
N ARG A 46 6.15 -0.80 -9.63
CA ARG A 46 6.78 -1.74 -8.70
C ARG A 46 5.81 -2.39 -7.74
N TRP A 47 4.55 -1.98 -7.75
CA TRP A 47 3.59 -2.49 -6.77
C TRP A 47 3.43 -4.01 -6.84
N GLU A 48 3.51 -4.59 -8.03
CA GLU A 48 3.36 -6.02 -8.19
C GLU A 48 4.59 -6.81 -7.74
N HIS A 49 5.71 -6.12 -7.58
CA HIS A 49 6.97 -6.78 -7.26
C HIS A 49 7.56 -6.36 -5.93
N HIS A 50 6.98 -5.36 -5.30
CA HIS A 50 7.49 -4.88 -4.02
C HIS A 50 6.89 -5.69 -2.88
N ALA A 51 7.69 -6.58 -2.29
CA ALA A 51 7.25 -7.41 -1.18
C ALA A 51 7.24 -6.61 0.11
N LEU A 52 6.15 -6.76 0.86
CA LEU A 52 6.03 -6.10 2.16
C LEU A 52 6.84 -6.85 3.21
N GLN A 53 7.32 -6.11 4.19
CA GLN A 53 8.06 -6.65 5.32
C GLN A 53 7.25 -6.51 6.59
N PRO A 54 7.53 -7.33 7.62
CA PRO A 54 6.82 -7.18 8.90
C PRO A 54 6.97 -5.76 9.43
N ASP A 55 5.89 -5.24 9.97
CA ASP A 55 5.83 -3.93 10.60
C ASP A 55 6.05 -2.75 9.65
N ASP A 56 5.97 -2.98 8.33
CA ASP A 56 6.03 -1.88 7.39
C ASP A 56 4.91 -0.88 7.65
N HIS A 57 5.23 0.39 7.49
CA HIS A 57 4.26 1.48 7.58
C HIS A 57 3.92 1.95 6.19
N ILE A 58 2.75 1.60 5.73
CA ILE A 58 2.28 1.92 4.40
C ILE A 58 1.36 3.13 4.48
N THR A 59 1.62 4.14 3.68
CA THR A 59 0.78 5.31 3.58
C THR A 59 0.16 5.35 2.19
N ILE A 60 -1.15 5.36 2.14
CA ILE A 60 -1.88 5.47 0.88
C ILE A 60 -2.46 6.87 0.82
N ILE A 61 -2.06 7.61 -0.20
CA ILE A 61 -2.46 9.00 -0.38
C ILE A 61 -3.35 9.07 -1.60
N LYS A 62 -4.56 9.57 -1.41
CA LYS A 62 -5.46 9.83 -2.52
C LYS A 62 -5.23 11.21 -3.05
N ALA A 63 -4.91 11.31 -4.33
CA ALA A 63 -4.85 12.61 -4.97
C ALA A 63 -6.28 13.12 -5.13
N THR A 64 -6.59 14.19 -4.46
CA THR A 64 -7.89 14.82 -4.62
C THR A 64 -7.86 15.63 -5.89
N GLN A 65 -8.68 15.24 -6.85
CA GLN A 65 -8.83 16.05 -8.04
C GLN A 65 -9.60 17.29 -7.65
N GLY A 66 -8.93 18.41 -7.73
CA GLY A 66 -9.51 19.66 -7.28
C GLY A 66 -10.54 20.18 -8.28
N GLY A 67 -11.48 19.51 -8.51
CA GLY A 67 -12.47 20.02 -9.44
C GLY A 67 -13.25 18.91 -9.95
#